data_deb73324f985435d2afeeb81604cac54
#
_entry.id   deb73324f985435d2afeeb81604cac54
#
_cell.length_a   1.000
_cell.length_b   1.000
_cell.length_c   1.000
_cell.angle_alpha   90.00
_cell.angle_beta   90.00
_cell.angle_gamma   90.00
#
_symmetry.space_group_name_H-M   'P 1'
#
loop_
_entity.id
_entity.type
_entity.pdbx_description
1 polymer ?
#
loop_
_entity_poly.entity_id
_entity_poly.type
_entity_poly.pdbx_seq_one_letter_code
_entity_poly.pdbx_strand_id
1 'polypeptide(L)'
;MNIRHAAPEDVPAMQAIFEYARRFMRENGNPTQWGDRFPTQEMIDRDLALHRSYVCEDEGKIAATFSFTTDGEPTYQVIRGAWLDDAPYGVVHRIAAAEGTHGAASFCMEWCMAQCGNIRIDTHADNKPMQGLLNKLGYTYCGVIELENGRGERLAFQKHA
;
A
#
# COMPACT_ATOMS: atom_id res chain seq x y z
N MET A 1 11.24 -9.69 11.94
CA MET A 1 10.89 -8.47 11.18
C MET A 1 10.62 -7.30 12.11
N ASN A 2 11.04 -6.13 11.71
CA ASN A 2 10.88 -4.90 12.49
C ASN A 2 10.49 -3.74 11.58
N ILE A 3 9.52 -2.93 12.00
CA ILE A 3 9.06 -1.78 11.23
C ILE A 3 9.54 -0.48 11.89
N ARG A 4 10.08 0.41 11.08
CA ARG A 4 10.50 1.75 11.49
C ARG A 4 10.19 2.77 10.41
N HIS A 5 10.25 4.05 10.74
CA HIS A 5 10.20 5.10 9.73
C HIS A 5 11.35 4.94 8.74
N ALA A 6 11.05 5.18 7.47
CA ALA A 6 12.08 5.24 6.44
C ALA A 6 12.94 6.50 6.64
N ALA A 7 14.21 6.39 6.34
CA ALA A 7 15.17 7.49 6.33
C ALA A 7 15.66 7.72 4.89
N PRO A 8 16.27 8.89 4.60
CA PRO A 8 16.82 9.14 3.26
C PRO A 8 17.79 8.07 2.79
N GLU A 9 18.53 7.45 3.69
CA GLU A 9 19.49 6.37 3.40
C GLU A 9 18.79 5.11 2.88
N ASP A 10 17.51 4.94 3.15
CA ASP A 10 16.73 3.77 2.71
C ASP A 10 16.22 3.91 1.28
N VAL A 11 16.22 5.11 0.72
CA VAL A 11 15.62 5.39 -0.59
C VAL A 11 16.16 4.49 -1.71
N PRO A 12 17.47 4.24 -1.84
CA PRO A 12 17.96 3.31 -2.86
C PRO A 12 17.36 1.92 -2.75
N ALA A 13 17.23 1.37 -1.54
CA ALA A 13 16.62 0.05 -1.32
C ALA A 13 15.12 0.09 -1.63
N MET A 14 14.43 1.15 -1.25
CA MET A 14 13.00 1.34 -1.56
C MET A 14 12.78 1.42 -3.07
N GLN A 15 13.61 2.15 -3.79
CA GLN A 15 13.53 2.25 -5.25
C GLN A 15 13.72 0.89 -5.93
N ALA A 16 14.64 0.07 -5.44
CA ALA A 16 14.85 -1.28 -5.94
C ALA A 16 13.61 -2.16 -5.71
N ILE A 17 12.97 -2.04 -4.54
CA ILE A 17 11.72 -2.75 -4.24
C ILE A 17 10.60 -2.30 -5.17
N PHE A 18 10.43 -0.99 -5.40
CA PHE A 18 9.41 -0.48 -6.32
C PHE A 18 9.65 -0.90 -7.76
N GLU A 19 10.90 -0.92 -8.20
CA GLU A 19 11.24 -1.40 -9.55
C GLU A 19 10.89 -2.88 -9.72
N TYR A 20 11.23 -3.71 -8.75
CA TYR A 20 10.83 -5.11 -8.75
C TYR A 20 9.30 -5.26 -8.76
N ALA A 21 8.60 -4.48 -7.94
CA ALA A 21 7.14 -4.52 -7.88
C ALA A 21 6.50 -4.14 -9.22
N ARG A 22 7.01 -3.10 -9.90
CA ARG A 22 6.51 -2.71 -11.22
C ARG A 22 6.71 -3.82 -12.25
N ARG A 23 7.89 -4.46 -12.25
CA ARG A 23 8.17 -5.59 -13.14
C ARG A 23 7.25 -6.77 -12.84
N PHE A 24 7.08 -7.11 -11.57
CA PHE A 24 6.17 -8.17 -11.14
C PHE A 24 4.73 -7.88 -11.60
N MET A 25 4.25 -6.66 -11.45
CA MET A 25 2.92 -6.26 -11.92
C MET A 25 2.77 -6.48 -13.42
N ARG A 26 3.74 -6.02 -14.23
CA ARG A 26 3.69 -6.18 -15.68
C ARG A 26 3.67 -7.65 -16.08
N GLU A 27 4.46 -8.48 -15.44
CA GLU A 27 4.58 -9.91 -15.74
C GLU A 27 3.39 -10.74 -15.26
N ASN A 28 2.57 -10.19 -14.36
CA ASN A 28 1.44 -10.90 -13.74
C ASN A 28 0.08 -10.28 -14.07
N GLY A 29 -0.04 -9.67 -15.25
CA GLY A 29 -1.34 -9.21 -15.77
C GLY A 29 -1.82 -7.87 -15.20
N ASN A 30 -0.94 -7.08 -14.60
CA ASN A 30 -1.28 -5.78 -14.00
C ASN A 30 -0.34 -4.68 -14.53
N PRO A 31 -0.38 -4.37 -15.84
CA PRO A 31 0.59 -3.44 -16.43
C PRO A 31 0.30 -1.97 -16.18
N THR A 32 -0.89 -1.60 -15.72
CA THR A 32 -1.33 -0.20 -15.67
C THR A 32 -1.45 0.40 -14.29
N GLN A 33 -1.44 -0.40 -13.20
CA GLN A 33 -1.61 0.16 -11.85
C GLN A 33 -0.49 1.17 -11.53
N TRP A 34 0.76 0.75 -11.65
CA TRP A 34 1.92 1.62 -11.47
C TRP A 34 2.61 1.95 -12.79
N GLY A 35 2.44 1.12 -13.81
CA GLY A 35 3.11 1.28 -15.09
C GLY A 35 4.62 1.27 -14.93
N ASP A 36 5.28 2.26 -15.53
CA ASP A 36 6.75 2.40 -15.48
C ASP A 36 7.21 3.52 -14.56
N ARG A 37 6.29 4.26 -13.95
CA ARG A 37 6.58 5.52 -13.26
C ARG A 37 6.26 5.56 -11.79
N PHE A 38 5.16 4.94 -11.37
CA PHE A 38 4.69 5.04 -9.99
C PHE A 38 5.32 3.97 -9.12
N PRO A 39 5.59 4.27 -7.82
CA PRO A 39 5.54 5.62 -7.26
C PRO A 39 6.65 6.51 -7.82
N THR A 40 6.32 7.80 -8.03
CA THR A 40 7.29 8.78 -8.50
C THR A 40 8.24 9.19 -7.39
N GLN A 41 9.39 9.78 -7.76
CA GLN A 41 10.32 10.32 -6.76
C GLN A 41 9.66 11.38 -5.89
N GLU A 42 8.79 12.20 -6.46
CA GLU A 42 8.04 13.21 -5.70
C GLU A 42 7.15 12.58 -4.62
N MET A 43 6.49 11.46 -4.95
CA MET A 43 5.66 10.72 -3.97
C MET A 43 6.50 10.15 -2.85
N ILE A 44 7.66 9.58 -3.17
CA ILE A 44 8.59 9.03 -2.18
C ILE A 44 9.08 10.15 -1.25
N ASP A 45 9.51 11.26 -1.82
CA ASP A 45 10.01 12.41 -1.07
C ASP A 45 8.94 13.00 -0.15
N ARG A 46 7.71 13.11 -0.65
CA ARG A 46 6.56 13.60 0.12
C ARG A 46 6.24 12.70 1.29
N ASP A 47 6.21 11.39 1.07
CA ASP A 47 5.95 10.43 2.15
C ASP A 47 7.01 10.53 3.25
N LEU A 48 8.27 10.68 2.87
CA LEU A 48 9.36 10.90 3.83
C LEU A 48 9.18 12.21 4.61
N ALA A 49 8.92 13.30 3.92
CA ALA A 49 8.76 14.64 4.53
C ALA A 49 7.57 14.67 5.50
N LEU A 50 6.49 13.95 5.21
CA LEU A 50 5.29 13.89 6.04
C LEU A 50 5.35 12.78 7.11
N HIS A 51 6.47 12.07 7.24
CA HIS A 51 6.66 10.95 8.18
C HIS A 51 5.63 9.84 7.98
N ARG A 52 5.25 9.58 6.72
CA ARG A 52 4.31 8.53 6.34
C ARG A 52 4.98 7.30 5.77
N SER A 53 6.28 7.38 5.47
CA SER A 53 7.04 6.30 4.84
C SER A 53 7.67 5.40 5.90
N TYR A 54 7.50 4.09 5.71
CA TYR A 54 8.01 3.06 6.61
C TYR A 54 8.75 1.98 5.83
N VAL A 55 9.67 1.33 6.51
CA VAL A 55 10.36 0.15 5.99
C VAL A 55 10.25 -0.98 7.01
N CYS A 56 10.20 -2.21 6.48
CA CYS A 56 10.24 -3.43 7.28
C CYS A 56 11.62 -4.05 7.10
N GLU A 57 12.36 -4.18 8.19
CA GLU A 57 13.67 -4.83 8.20
C GLU A 57 13.54 -6.30 8.60
N ASP A 58 14.30 -7.13 7.93
CA ASP A 58 14.45 -8.54 8.28
C ASP A 58 15.92 -8.94 8.13
N GLU A 59 16.54 -9.37 9.22
CA GLU A 59 17.96 -9.76 9.25
C GLU A 59 18.90 -8.69 8.65
N GLY A 60 18.64 -7.43 8.98
CA GLY A 60 19.47 -6.29 8.53
C GLY A 60 19.22 -5.82 7.10
N LYS A 61 18.21 -6.38 6.43
CA LYS A 61 17.83 -5.99 5.06
C LYS A 61 16.44 -5.40 5.04
N ILE A 62 16.17 -4.51 4.09
CA ILE A 62 14.82 -3.97 3.86
C ILE A 62 14.02 -5.03 3.09
N ALA A 63 13.02 -5.61 3.75
CA ALA A 63 12.15 -6.64 3.19
C ALA A 63 10.89 -6.08 2.54
N ALA A 64 10.44 -4.89 2.96
CA ALA A 64 9.24 -4.26 2.44
C ALA A 64 9.25 -2.77 2.75
N THR A 65 8.42 -2.02 2.02
CA THR A 65 8.16 -0.61 2.28
C THR A 65 6.69 -0.30 2.05
N PHE A 66 6.18 0.70 2.72
CA PHE A 66 4.81 1.17 2.58
C PHE A 66 4.66 2.59 3.10
N SER A 67 3.58 3.25 2.70
CA SER A 67 3.13 4.52 3.29
C SER A 67 1.94 4.24 4.19
N PHE A 68 1.90 4.88 5.35
CA PHE A 68 0.81 4.77 6.29
C PHE A 68 0.48 6.13 6.90
N THR A 69 -0.82 6.46 6.94
CA THR A 69 -1.30 7.71 7.54
C THR A 69 -2.67 7.51 8.17
N THR A 70 -2.96 8.31 9.20
CA THR A 70 -4.30 8.43 9.79
C THR A 70 -4.95 9.78 9.45
N ASP A 71 -4.38 10.54 8.53
CA ASP A 71 -4.85 11.88 8.12
C ASP A 71 -5.95 11.81 7.05
N GLY A 72 -6.38 10.60 6.66
CA GLY A 72 -7.40 10.40 5.63
C GLY A 72 -6.85 10.32 4.23
N GLU A 73 -7.73 10.17 3.26
CA GLU A 73 -7.41 10.09 1.84
C GLU A 73 -8.52 10.78 1.03
N PRO A 74 -8.20 11.88 0.32
CA PRO A 74 -9.23 12.63 -0.43
C PRO A 74 -10.01 11.78 -1.43
N THR A 75 -9.38 10.81 -2.09
CA THR A 75 -10.04 9.95 -3.08
C THR A 75 -11.03 8.97 -2.45
N TYR A 76 -11.03 8.81 -1.12
CA TYR A 76 -11.97 7.94 -0.40
C TYR A 76 -13.26 8.67 0.01
N GLN A 77 -13.37 9.97 -0.27
CA GLN A 77 -14.56 10.75 0.06
C GLN A 77 -15.76 10.38 -0.81
N VAL A 78 -15.51 9.90 -2.04
CA VAL A 78 -16.54 9.44 -2.97
C VAL A 78 -16.27 7.99 -3.33
N ILE A 79 -17.26 7.13 -3.07
CA ILE A 79 -17.16 5.69 -3.38
C ILE A 79 -18.45 5.24 -4.05
N ARG A 80 -18.30 4.44 -5.10
CA ARG A 80 -19.43 3.69 -5.66
C ARG A 80 -19.54 2.37 -4.90
N GLY A 81 -20.41 2.36 -3.93
CA GLY A 81 -20.56 1.33 -2.91
C GLY A 81 -20.68 1.98 -1.56
N ALA A 82 -20.21 1.33 -0.52
CA ALA A 82 -20.24 1.88 0.84
C ALA A 82 -19.10 1.35 1.68
N TRP A 83 -18.41 2.26 2.39
CA TRP A 83 -17.48 1.88 3.44
C TRP A 83 -18.25 1.19 4.58
N LEU A 84 -17.56 0.40 5.40
CA LEU A 84 -18.18 -0.34 6.51
C LEU A 84 -18.78 0.60 7.55
N ASP A 85 -18.16 1.77 7.75
CA ASP A 85 -18.60 2.79 8.72
C ASP A 85 -17.90 4.12 8.45
N ASP A 86 -18.17 5.11 9.31
CA ASP A 86 -17.57 6.45 9.28
C ASP A 86 -16.55 6.67 10.41
N ALA A 87 -16.11 5.60 11.08
CA ALA A 87 -15.13 5.70 12.16
C ALA A 87 -13.75 6.15 11.60
N PRO A 88 -12.89 6.74 12.44
CA PRO A 88 -11.53 7.08 12.04
C PRO A 88 -10.79 5.84 11.50
N TYR A 89 -9.99 6.04 10.47
CA TYR A 89 -9.30 4.96 9.78
C TYR A 89 -7.87 5.34 9.40
N GLY A 90 -7.03 4.32 9.28
CA GLY A 90 -5.72 4.45 8.66
C GLY A 90 -5.77 4.06 7.19
N VAL A 91 -4.82 4.54 6.43
CA VAL A 91 -4.68 4.28 4.99
C VAL A 91 -3.29 3.76 4.70
N VAL A 92 -3.20 2.65 3.97
CA VAL A 92 -1.95 2.08 3.50
C VAL A 92 -1.84 2.32 2.00
N HIS A 93 -0.73 2.91 1.59
CA HIS A 93 -0.42 3.15 0.19
C HIS A 93 0.95 2.58 -0.17
N ARG A 94 1.14 2.26 -1.43
CA ARG A 94 2.46 1.94 -2.00
C ARG A 94 3.17 0.83 -1.24
N ILE A 95 2.42 -0.18 -0.80
CA ILE A 95 3.01 -1.35 -0.14
C ILE A 95 3.67 -2.26 -1.18
N ALA A 96 4.91 -2.60 -0.93
CA ALA A 96 5.67 -3.49 -1.81
C ALA A 96 6.70 -4.27 -1.00
N ALA A 97 6.94 -5.52 -1.40
CA ALA A 97 7.92 -6.40 -0.77
C ALA A 97 9.11 -6.66 -1.71
N ALA A 98 10.28 -6.85 -1.13
CA ALA A 98 11.48 -7.21 -1.88
C ALA A 98 11.37 -8.63 -2.46
N GLU A 99 12.05 -8.85 -3.58
CA GLU A 99 12.13 -10.16 -4.22
C GLU A 99 12.64 -11.22 -3.21
N GLY A 100 11.98 -12.38 -3.21
CA GLY A 100 12.39 -13.51 -2.37
C GLY A 100 11.96 -13.43 -0.91
N THR A 101 11.20 -12.40 -0.52
CA THR A 101 10.66 -12.30 0.84
C THR A 101 9.30 -12.99 0.93
N HIS A 102 9.00 -13.55 2.10
CA HIS A 102 7.72 -14.20 2.38
C HIS A 102 7.12 -13.61 3.66
N GLY A 103 5.83 -13.28 3.61
CA GLY A 103 5.09 -12.78 4.77
C GLY A 103 5.37 -11.34 5.16
N ALA A 104 6.24 -10.61 4.45
CA ALA A 104 6.56 -9.23 4.79
C ALA A 104 5.37 -8.29 4.61
N ALA A 105 4.60 -8.43 3.53
CA ALA A 105 3.41 -7.60 3.30
C ALA A 105 2.35 -7.85 4.38
N SER A 106 2.10 -9.12 4.72
CA SER A 106 1.17 -9.47 5.82
C SER A 106 1.60 -8.85 7.14
N PHE A 107 2.89 -8.93 7.45
CA PHE A 107 3.45 -8.35 8.67
C PHE A 107 3.22 -6.84 8.72
N CYS A 108 3.47 -6.15 7.60
CA CYS A 108 3.25 -4.70 7.49
C CYS A 108 1.77 -4.33 7.68
N MET A 109 0.87 -5.07 7.05
CA MET A 109 -0.57 -4.82 7.17
C MET A 109 -1.07 -5.04 8.60
N GLU A 110 -0.60 -6.08 9.25
CA GLU A 110 -0.96 -6.35 10.66
C GLU A 110 -0.41 -5.28 11.59
N TRP A 111 0.81 -4.80 11.33
CA TRP A 111 1.37 -3.68 12.09
C TRP A 111 0.53 -2.42 11.95
N CYS A 112 0.11 -2.07 10.72
CA CYS A 112 -0.77 -0.92 10.48
C CYS A 112 -2.10 -1.06 11.22
N MET A 113 -2.70 -2.24 11.19
CA MET A 113 -3.94 -2.52 11.89
C MET A 113 -3.79 -2.30 13.39
N ALA A 114 -2.67 -2.72 13.98
CA ALA A 114 -2.38 -2.54 15.39
C ALA A 114 -2.27 -1.06 15.78
N GLN A 115 -1.91 -0.16 14.84
CA GLN A 115 -1.77 1.26 15.11
C GLN A 115 -3.11 2.00 15.24
N CYS A 116 -4.14 1.57 14.53
CA CYS A 116 -5.38 2.35 14.43
C CYS A 116 -6.68 1.55 14.50
N GLY A 117 -6.63 0.24 14.39
CA GLY A 117 -7.81 -0.63 14.53
C GLY A 117 -8.82 -0.58 13.39
N ASN A 118 -8.59 0.20 12.35
CA ASN A 118 -9.49 0.35 11.21
C ASN A 118 -8.70 0.82 10.01
N ILE A 119 -8.66 0.03 8.94
CA ILE A 119 -7.85 0.31 7.73
C ILE A 119 -8.75 0.35 6.50
N ARG A 120 -8.58 1.40 5.68
CA ARG A 120 -9.10 1.48 4.31
C ARG A 120 -7.91 1.39 3.36
N ILE A 121 -8.08 0.63 2.28
CA ILE A 121 -7.04 0.41 1.29
C ILE A 121 -7.67 0.19 -0.08
N ASP A 122 -6.95 0.51 -1.13
CA ASP A 122 -7.39 0.26 -2.50
C ASP A 122 -6.32 -0.48 -3.30
N THR A 123 -6.75 -1.16 -4.35
CA THR A 123 -5.87 -1.81 -5.33
C THR A 123 -6.53 -1.88 -6.69
N HIS A 124 -5.73 -2.09 -7.73
CA HIS A 124 -6.23 -2.24 -9.10
C HIS A 124 -6.96 -3.58 -9.29
N ALA A 125 -7.99 -3.58 -10.15
CA ALA A 125 -8.74 -4.79 -10.46
C ALA A 125 -7.87 -5.92 -11.04
N ASP A 126 -6.77 -5.58 -11.70
CA ASP A 126 -5.83 -6.54 -12.27
C ASP A 126 -4.80 -7.06 -11.26
N ASN A 127 -4.75 -6.47 -10.07
CA ASN A 127 -3.80 -6.89 -9.04
C ASN A 127 -4.36 -8.06 -8.22
N LYS A 128 -4.32 -9.25 -8.78
CA LYS A 128 -4.86 -10.45 -8.14
C LYS A 128 -4.08 -10.86 -6.88
N PRO A 129 -2.74 -10.78 -6.85
CA PRO A 129 -2.00 -11.07 -5.62
C PRO A 129 -2.41 -10.19 -4.43
N MET A 130 -2.58 -8.89 -4.66
CA MET A 130 -2.99 -7.97 -3.58
C MET A 130 -4.42 -8.25 -3.11
N GLN A 131 -5.34 -8.50 -4.04
CA GLN A 131 -6.72 -8.89 -3.69
C GLN A 131 -6.72 -10.18 -2.87
N GLY A 132 -5.90 -11.15 -3.25
CA GLY A 132 -5.74 -12.41 -2.50
C GLY A 132 -5.23 -12.18 -1.09
N LEU A 133 -4.25 -11.30 -0.92
CA LEU A 133 -3.73 -10.93 0.40
C LEU A 133 -4.81 -10.28 1.25
N LEU A 134 -5.55 -9.32 0.70
CA LEU A 134 -6.61 -8.63 1.43
C LEU A 134 -7.71 -9.59 1.86
N ASN A 135 -8.11 -10.52 0.98
CA ASN A 135 -9.09 -11.55 1.33
C ASN A 135 -8.57 -12.45 2.46
N LYS A 136 -7.32 -12.89 2.37
CA LYS A 136 -6.69 -13.72 3.40
C LYS A 136 -6.64 -13.03 4.75
N LEU A 137 -6.40 -11.71 4.76
CA LEU A 137 -6.33 -10.91 5.98
C LEU A 137 -7.71 -10.50 6.51
N GLY A 138 -8.79 -10.85 5.81
CA GLY A 138 -10.16 -10.59 6.28
C GLY A 138 -10.72 -9.24 5.91
N TYR A 139 -10.17 -8.58 4.88
CA TYR A 139 -10.71 -7.31 4.38
C TYR A 139 -12.00 -7.53 3.61
N THR A 140 -12.91 -6.58 3.72
CA THR A 140 -14.19 -6.58 3.01
C THR A 140 -14.11 -5.65 1.80
N TYR A 141 -14.52 -6.16 0.63
CA TYR A 141 -14.70 -5.31 -0.55
C TYR A 141 -15.85 -4.34 -0.32
N CYS A 142 -15.61 -3.06 -0.54
CA CYS A 142 -16.57 -1.99 -0.25
C CYS A 142 -17.11 -1.30 -1.51
N GLY A 143 -16.39 -1.35 -2.62
CA GLY A 143 -16.80 -0.68 -3.84
C GLY A 143 -15.63 -0.17 -4.66
N VAL A 144 -15.89 0.87 -5.46
CA VAL A 144 -14.92 1.43 -6.40
C VAL A 144 -14.70 2.91 -6.12
N ILE A 145 -13.43 3.30 -6.06
CA ILE A 145 -13.02 4.72 -5.98
C ILE A 145 -12.32 5.11 -7.28
N GLU A 146 -12.22 6.41 -7.54
CA GLU A 146 -11.48 6.95 -8.67
C GLU A 146 -10.25 7.71 -8.18
N LEU A 147 -9.10 7.45 -8.81
CA LEU A 147 -7.88 8.19 -8.56
C LEU A 147 -7.89 9.51 -9.33
N GLU A 148 -7.11 10.47 -8.82
CA GLU A 148 -6.93 11.78 -9.46
C GLU A 148 -6.12 11.64 -10.76
N ASN A 149 -6.20 12.70 -11.60
CA ASN A 149 -5.39 12.84 -12.82
C ASN A 149 -5.57 11.71 -13.84
N GLY A 150 -6.78 11.13 -13.92
CA GLY A 150 -7.07 10.12 -14.93
C GLY A 150 -6.35 8.79 -14.71
N ARG A 151 -5.85 8.52 -13.51
CA ARG A 151 -5.18 7.24 -13.19
C ARG A 151 -6.14 6.05 -13.11
N GLY A 152 -7.44 6.32 -13.19
CA GLY A 152 -8.46 5.30 -13.28
C GLY A 152 -9.06 4.87 -11.97
N GLU A 153 -9.77 3.75 -12.03
CA GLU A 153 -10.53 3.22 -10.91
C GLU A 153 -9.69 2.26 -10.07
N ARG A 154 -10.07 2.15 -8.78
CA ARG A 154 -9.49 1.16 -7.85
C ARG A 154 -10.60 0.48 -7.06
N LEU A 155 -10.36 -0.77 -6.71
CA LEU A 155 -11.21 -1.53 -5.79
C LEU A 155 -10.87 -1.13 -4.37
N ALA A 156 -11.89 -0.80 -3.59
CA ALA A 156 -11.75 -0.31 -2.23
C ALA A 156 -12.13 -1.39 -1.21
N PHE A 157 -11.32 -1.52 -0.17
CA PHE A 157 -11.46 -2.52 0.89
C PHE A 157 -11.34 -1.88 2.25
N GLN A 158 -11.96 -2.49 3.25
CA GLN A 158 -11.87 -2.04 4.64
C GLN A 158 -11.87 -3.22 5.61
N LYS A 159 -11.19 -3.04 6.73
CA LYS A 159 -11.22 -4.02 7.83
C LYS A 159 -11.12 -3.31 9.17
N HIS A 160 -11.91 -3.78 10.14
CA HIS A 160 -11.76 -3.46 11.56
C HIS A 160 -10.95 -4.54 12.27
N ALA A 161 -10.26 -4.13 13.32
CA ALA A 161 -9.62 -5.07 14.22
C ALA A 161 -10.64 -5.95 14.94
#